data_9033c3be7e27fba49acf9d44cdc2cd49
#
_entry.id   9033c3be7e27fba49acf9d44cdc2cd49
#
_cell.length_a   1.000
_cell.length_b   1.000
_cell.length_c   1.000
_cell.angle_alpha   90.00
_cell.angle_beta   90.00
_cell.angle_gamma   90.00
#
_symmetry.space_group_name_H-M   'P 1'
#
loop_
_entity.id
_entity.type
_entity.pdbx_description
1 polymer ?
#
loop_
_entity_poly.entity_id
_entity_poly.type
_entity_poly.pdbx_seq_one_letter_code
_entity_poly.pdbx_strand_id
1 'polypeptide(L)'
;RWQASFGLEERTAEKTPVRQRIVVSARLLGFGYQRLVPSFAGMRFEMGNDGWHSFLALNDESASVDASFDFTPVWNSMPAGASFCVAVPYSHGIAEEMLSHISQENDKLNGALDGGAGLCWYEDSKLQTPLFVGQFDGTAEQAQLPGKLFTQNIGAHESKAPEGVLPVSQTQQGEAQIWRREVSSRYGQYPKAQAAQPDQLMSDYFFRVSLAMQNKTLLFSLDDTLVNNALQALNKTRPAMVDVIPTDGIVPLYINPQGMAKLLRNETLTSLPKNLEPVFYNAAQTLLMPKLDALSQQPRYVMKLAQMEPGAAWQWLPITWQPL
;
A
#
# COMPACT_ATOMS: atom_id res chain seq x y z
N ARG A 1 8.96 32.91 9.41
CA ARG A 1 8.15 32.45 10.57
C ARG A 1 7.46 31.11 10.31
N TRP A 2 6.88 30.88 9.13
CA TRP A 2 6.21 29.61 8.79
C TRP A 2 7.19 28.43 8.74
N GLN A 3 8.37 28.61 8.16
CA GLN A 3 9.38 27.56 8.08
C GLN A 3 9.88 27.14 9.46
N ALA A 4 10.10 28.10 10.35
CA ALA A 4 10.50 27.83 11.73
C ALA A 4 9.40 27.09 12.54
N SER A 5 8.11 27.38 12.26
CA SER A 5 7.00 26.71 12.97
C SER A 5 6.82 25.24 12.59
N PHE A 6 7.37 24.82 11.45
CA PHE A 6 7.36 23.41 11.00
C PHE A 6 8.70 22.70 11.24
N GLY A 7 9.71 23.38 11.81
CA GLY A 7 11.05 22.82 11.98
C GLY A 7 11.81 22.60 10.67
N LEU A 8 11.29 23.12 9.56
CA LEU A 8 11.83 22.92 8.21
C LEU A 8 12.69 24.11 7.80
N GLU A 9 13.78 24.39 8.52
CA GLU A 9 14.75 25.42 8.13
C GLU A 9 15.57 24.96 6.93
N GLU A 10 15.63 25.80 5.91
CA GLU A 10 16.48 25.56 4.74
C GLU A 10 17.96 25.62 5.11
N ARG A 11 18.66 24.51 5.03
CA ARG A 11 20.13 24.49 5.15
C ARG A 11 20.85 24.73 3.83
N THR A 12 20.17 24.71 2.71
CA THR A 12 20.76 24.98 1.39
C THR A 12 20.10 26.18 0.75
N ALA A 13 20.86 27.25 0.63
CA ALA A 13 20.50 28.42 -0.18
C ALA A 13 20.54 28.02 -1.68
N GLU A 14 19.45 27.46 -2.20
CA GLU A 14 19.30 27.32 -3.65
C GLU A 14 19.18 28.69 -4.28
N LYS A 15 20.11 29.00 -5.18
CA LYS A 15 20.26 30.32 -5.87
C LYS A 15 19.19 30.54 -6.96
N THR A 16 18.25 29.62 -7.14
CA THR A 16 17.24 29.72 -8.20
C THR A 16 16.09 30.61 -7.75
N PRO A 17 15.75 31.67 -8.49
CA PRO A 17 14.65 32.54 -8.10
C PRO A 17 13.32 31.81 -8.21
N VAL A 18 12.73 31.51 -7.05
CA VAL A 18 11.42 30.87 -6.92
C VAL A 18 10.34 31.95 -6.94
N ARG A 19 9.38 31.81 -7.89
CA ARG A 19 8.23 32.74 -8.00
C ARG A 19 7.15 32.45 -6.99
N GLN A 20 6.86 31.15 -6.79
CA GLN A 20 5.86 30.68 -5.84
C GLN A 20 6.38 29.43 -5.15
N ARG A 21 6.08 29.32 -3.86
CA ARG A 21 6.43 28.15 -3.04
C ARG A 21 5.23 27.74 -2.19
N ILE A 22 4.90 26.46 -2.23
CA ILE A 22 3.87 25.84 -1.39
C ILE A 22 4.57 24.77 -0.56
N VAL A 23 4.45 24.86 0.76
CA VAL A 23 4.97 23.84 1.69
C VAL A 23 3.78 23.23 2.41
N VAL A 24 3.66 21.92 2.36
CA VAL A 24 2.58 21.15 3.00
C VAL A 24 3.19 20.20 4.00
N SER A 25 2.79 20.31 5.26
CA SER A 25 3.30 19.42 6.31
C SER A 25 2.72 18.02 6.17
N ALA A 26 3.48 17.02 6.63
CA ALA A 26 3.03 15.63 6.67
C ALA A 26 1.74 15.45 7.48
N ARG A 27 1.53 16.27 8.52
CA ARG A 27 0.28 16.23 9.32
C ARG A 27 -0.96 16.51 8.50
N LEU A 28 -0.87 17.42 7.52
CA LEU A 28 -1.99 17.72 6.64
C LEU A 28 -2.17 16.62 5.58
N LEU A 29 -1.08 16.16 4.97
CA LEU A 29 -1.12 15.14 3.91
C LEU A 29 -1.47 13.74 4.45
N GLY A 30 -1.04 13.45 5.66
CA GLY A 30 -1.23 12.14 6.28
C GLY A 30 -2.65 11.89 6.83
N PHE A 31 -3.51 12.91 6.92
CA PHE A 31 -4.88 12.77 7.45
C PHE A 31 -4.96 11.95 8.75
N GLY A 32 -3.98 12.06 9.62
CA GLY A 32 -3.86 11.25 10.85
C GLY A 32 -3.04 9.96 10.71
N TYR A 33 -2.71 9.53 9.49
CA TYR A 33 -1.88 8.34 9.23
C TYR A 33 -0.37 8.66 9.19
N GLN A 34 0.04 9.86 9.57
CA GLN A 34 1.45 10.26 9.60
C GLN A 34 2.32 9.32 10.44
N ARG A 35 1.74 8.72 11.48
CA ARG A 35 2.45 7.73 12.33
C ARG A 35 2.90 6.49 11.55
N LEU A 36 2.23 6.15 10.44
CA LEU A 36 2.61 5.04 9.57
C LEU A 36 3.83 5.33 8.68
N VAL A 37 4.17 6.62 8.52
CA VAL A 37 5.37 7.06 7.78
C VAL A 37 6.07 8.16 8.59
N PRO A 38 6.66 7.86 9.74
CA PRO A 38 7.22 8.85 10.66
C PRO A 38 8.40 9.63 10.03
N SER A 39 9.12 9.01 9.09
CA SER A 39 10.20 9.65 8.35
C SER A 39 9.71 10.75 7.39
N PHE A 40 8.41 10.78 7.05
CA PHE A 40 7.85 11.77 6.15
C PHE A 40 7.52 13.07 6.89
N ALA A 41 8.22 14.16 6.60
CA ALA A 41 8.05 15.48 7.24
C ALA A 41 7.14 16.42 6.45
N GLY A 42 7.14 16.35 5.12
CA GLY A 42 6.29 17.19 4.28
C GLY A 42 6.64 17.18 2.80
N MET A 43 5.89 17.95 2.03
CA MET A 43 6.15 18.19 0.61
C MET A 43 6.31 19.68 0.33
N ARG A 44 7.16 20.01 -0.62
CA ARG A 44 7.40 21.37 -1.11
C ARG A 44 7.22 21.39 -2.63
N PHE A 45 6.47 22.35 -3.09
CA PHE A 45 6.26 22.62 -4.50
C PHE A 45 6.77 24.01 -4.80
N GLU A 46 7.60 24.17 -5.81
CA GLU A 46 8.22 25.42 -6.20
C GLU A 46 7.96 25.69 -7.68
N MET A 47 7.54 26.90 -8.01
CA MET A 47 7.43 27.35 -9.37
C MET A 47 8.62 28.22 -9.71
N GLY A 48 9.51 27.68 -10.54
CA GLY A 48 10.65 28.39 -11.15
C GLY A 48 10.31 28.97 -12.53
N ASN A 49 11.36 29.42 -13.22
CA ASN A 49 11.23 29.89 -14.62
C ASN A 49 11.05 28.73 -15.60
N ASP A 50 11.48 27.56 -15.24
CA ASP A 50 11.49 26.30 -15.99
C ASP A 50 10.31 25.38 -15.67
N GLY A 51 9.44 25.77 -14.72
CA GLY A 51 8.24 25.02 -14.35
C GLY A 51 8.14 24.71 -12.87
N TRP A 52 7.33 23.69 -12.53
CA TRP A 52 7.12 23.22 -11.18
C TRP A 52 8.15 22.16 -10.80
N HIS A 53 8.78 22.37 -9.62
CA HIS A 53 9.64 21.40 -8.96
C HIS A 53 8.97 20.90 -7.69
N SER A 54 9.07 19.62 -7.43
CA SER A 54 8.50 18.98 -6.24
C SER A 54 9.61 18.38 -5.40
N PHE A 55 9.47 18.48 -4.09
CA PHE A 55 10.43 17.95 -3.13
C PHE A 55 9.71 17.23 -2.01
N LEU A 56 10.33 16.17 -1.50
CA LEU A 56 9.91 15.44 -0.32
C LEU A 56 10.87 15.72 0.81
N ALA A 57 10.36 16.07 2.00
CA ALA A 57 11.18 16.13 3.20
C ALA A 57 11.09 14.80 3.94
N LEU A 58 12.24 14.20 4.16
CA LEU A 58 12.40 13.02 5.02
C LEU A 58 13.18 13.42 6.28
N ASN A 59 12.81 12.84 7.41
CA ASN A 59 13.44 13.05 8.71
C ASN A 59 14.25 11.82 9.07
N ASP A 60 15.51 12.04 9.46
CA ASP A 60 16.44 10.98 9.83
C ASP A 60 16.25 10.46 11.27
N GLU A 61 15.51 11.17 12.13
CA GLU A 61 15.32 10.75 13.53
C GLU A 61 14.60 9.40 13.67
N SER A 62 13.87 8.97 12.64
CA SER A 62 13.20 7.67 12.59
C SER A 62 13.92 6.65 11.70
N ALA A 63 14.87 7.08 10.93
CA ALA A 63 15.76 6.23 10.20
C ALA A 63 16.84 5.74 11.19
N SER A 64 16.58 4.66 11.86
CA SER A 64 17.65 3.76 12.26
C SER A 64 18.26 3.23 10.97
N VAL A 65 19.16 3.92 10.53
CA VAL A 65 19.78 4.39 9.33
C VAL A 65 20.39 3.30 8.44
N ASP A 66 20.24 2.06 8.75
CA ASP A 66 20.64 0.97 7.88
C ASP A 66 19.53 0.54 6.89
N ALA A 67 18.36 1.13 6.98
CA ALA A 67 17.36 0.95 5.95
C ALA A 67 17.81 1.74 4.71
N SER A 68 18.66 1.12 3.92
CA SER A 68 18.75 1.48 2.51
C SER A 68 17.32 1.55 2.01
N PHE A 69 16.89 2.67 1.45
CA PHE A 69 15.59 2.80 0.78
C PHE A 69 15.55 1.91 -0.48
N ASP A 70 16.02 0.68 -0.31
CA ASP A 70 15.98 -0.35 -1.36
C ASP A 70 14.63 -1.04 -1.32
N PHE A 71 13.74 -0.63 -2.19
CA PHE A 71 12.44 -1.26 -2.37
C PHE A 71 12.47 -2.43 -3.37
N THR A 72 13.63 -2.84 -3.86
CA THR A 72 13.77 -3.96 -4.79
C THR A 72 13.08 -5.23 -4.30
N PRO A 73 13.23 -5.65 -3.01
CA PRO A 73 12.52 -6.82 -2.50
C PRO A 73 11.00 -6.68 -2.53
N VAL A 74 10.49 -5.47 -2.29
CA VAL A 74 9.05 -5.16 -2.36
C VAL A 74 8.56 -5.27 -3.81
N TRP A 75 9.27 -4.63 -4.75
CA TRP A 75 8.92 -4.64 -6.17
C TRP A 75 9.02 -6.04 -6.81
N ASN A 76 9.94 -6.88 -6.33
CA ASN A 76 10.03 -8.28 -6.75
C ASN A 76 8.80 -9.12 -6.38
N SER A 77 8.09 -8.72 -5.34
CA SER A 77 6.92 -9.43 -4.82
C SER A 77 5.60 -8.92 -5.40
N MET A 78 5.63 -7.79 -6.07
CA MET A 78 4.45 -7.17 -6.68
C MET A 78 4.32 -7.60 -8.13
N PRO A 79 3.23 -8.26 -8.55
CA PRO A 79 3.00 -8.61 -9.94
C PRO A 79 2.99 -7.39 -10.85
N ALA A 80 3.57 -7.51 -12.05
CA ALA A 80 3.47 -6.48 -13.08
C ALA A 80 2.01 -6.26 -13.50
N GLY A 81 1.73 -5.07 -14.05
CA GLY A 81 0.38 -4.68 -14.49
C GLY A 81 -0.44 -3.97 -13.43
N ALA A 82 0.19 -3.46 -12.37
CA ALA A 82 -0.49 -2.68 -11.35
C ALA A 82 -1.07 -1.37 -11.91
N SER A 83 -2.14 -0.91 -11.27
CA SER A 83 -2.75 0.41 -11.50
C SER A 83 -2.07 1.50 -10.69
N PHE A 84 -1.75 1.19 -9.45
CA PHE A 84 -1.09 2.10 -8.52
C PHE A 84 -0.34 1.28 -7.49
N CYS A 85 0.91 1.64 -7.23
CA CYS A 85 1.69 1.04 -6.15
C CYS A 85 2.48 2.10 -5.40
N VAL A 86 2.59 1.90 -4.10
CA VAL A 86 3.45 2.67 -3.23
C VAL A 86 4.36 1.75 -2.43
N ALA A 87 5.61 2.12 -2.29
CA ALA A 87 6.57 1.47 -1.41
C ALA A 87 7.09 2.49 -0.39
N VAL A 88 7.14 2.09 0.86
CA VAL A 88 7.58 2.93 1.97
C VAL A 88 8.59 2.19 2.83
N PRO A 89 9.54 2.89 3.45
CA PRO A 89 10.39 2.27 4.44
C PRO A 89 9.54 1.88 5.64
N TYR A 90 9.78 0.71 6.17
CA TYR A 90 9.07 0.21 7.33
C TYR A 90 9.97 0.33 8.55
N SER A 91 9.56 1.07 9.56
CA SER A 91 10.29 1.19 10.83
C SER A 91 9.63 0.34 11.91
N HIS A 92 10.42 -0.15 12.87
CA HIS A 92 9.94 -0.93 14.02
C HIS A 92 8.75 -0.28 14.72
N GLY A 93 8.76 1.04 14.90
CA GLY A 93 7.69 1.75 15.59
C GLY A 93 6.34 1.70 14.87
N ILE A 94 6.34 1.58 13.54
CA ILE A 94 5.09 1.42 12.77
C ILE A 94 4.50 0.04 13.00
N ALA A 95 5.34 -1.00 12.97
CA ALA A 95 4.91 -2.36 13.23
C ALA A 95 4.32 -2.49 14.63
N GLU A 96 5.02 -1.96 15.61
CA GLU A 96 4.57 -1.94 17.00
C GLU A 96 3.22 -1.23 17.16
N GLU A 97 3.05 -0.06 16.58
CA GLU A 97 1.81 0.69 16.68
C GLU A 97 0.65 -0.02 15.95
N MET A 98 0.85 -0.51 14.74
CA MET A 98 -0.18 -1.26 14.02
C MET A 98 -0.56 -2.55 14.74
N LEU A 99 0.41 -3.28 15.26
CA LEU A 99 0.20 -4.54 15.94
C LEU A 99 -0.34 -4.34 17.35
N SER A 100 -0.01 -3.25 18.06
CA SER A 100 -0.50 -2.94 19.40
C SER A 100 -2.03 -2.87 19.48
N HIS A 101 -2.67 -2.48 18.38
CA HIS A 101 -4.12 -2.46 18.26
C HIS A 101 -4.73 -3.84 17.96
N ILE A 102 -3.90 -4.82 17.62
CA ILE A 102 -4.36 -6.11 17.12
C ILE A 102 -4.21 -7.22 18.17
N SER A 103 -3.15 -7.24 18.98
CA SER A 103 -2.86 -8.32 19.93
C SER A 103 -1.96 -7.89 21.09
N GLN A 104 -2.07 -8.56 22.23
CA GLN A 104 -1.14 -8.41 23.36
C GLN A 104 0.19 -9.17 23.16
N GLU A 105 0.34 -9.96 22.11
CA GLU A 105 1.57 -10.73 21.82
C GLU A 105 2.53 -10.00 20.88
N ASN A 106 2.35 -8.69 20.70
CA ASN A 106 3.09 -7.87 19.74
C ASN A 106 4.58 -7.77 20.01
N ASP A 107 4.97 -7.82 21.29
CA ASP A 107 6.38 -7.74 21.69
C ASP A 107 7.24 -8.82 21.03
N LYS A 108 6.63 -9.93 20.61
CA LYS A 108 7.33 -11.03 19.96
C LYS A 108 7.66 -10.78 18.47
N LEU A 109 6.96 -9.85 17.82
CA LEU A 109 7.25 -9.44 16.45
C LEU A 109 8.20 -8.26 16.36
N ASN A 110 8.56 -7.66 17.50
CA ASN A 110 9.50 -6.56 17.54
C ASN A 110 10.81 -6.94 16.88
N GLY A 111 11.24 -6.12 15.94
CA GLY A 111 12.42 -6.35 15.14
C GLY A 111 12.28 -7.36 13.99
N ALA A 112 11.16 -8.07 13.88
CA ALA A 112 10.96 -9.04 12.81
C ALA A 112 10.44 -8.42 11.50
N LEU A 113 9.79 -7.26 11.57
CA LEU A 113 9.35 -6.51 10.41
C LEU A 113 10.35 -5.39 10.17
N ASP A 114 11.20 -5.55 9.17
CA ASP A 114 12.27 -4.61 8.84
C ASP A 114 12.45 -4.49 7.33
N GLY A 115 12.80 -3.29 6.88
CA GLY A 115 13.04 -3.02 5.46
C GLY A 115 11.91 -2.23 4.79
N GLY A 116 11.41 -2.73 3.66
CA GLY A 116 10.36 -2.09 2.88
C GLY A 116 8.99 -2.73 3.05
N ALA A 117 7.95 -1.91 2.95
CA ALA A 117 6.59 -2.37 2.78
C ALA A 117 5.94 -1.66 1.57
N GLY A 118 4.92 -2.27 1.01
CA GLY A 118 4.22 -1.66 -0.12
C GLY A 118 2.78 -2.11 -0.25
N LEU A 119 2.03 -1.30 -0.99
CA LEU A 119 0.64 -1.53 -1.35
C LEU A 119 0.49 -1.40 -2.86
N CYS A 120 -0.22 -2.32 -3.48
CA CYS A 120 -0.56 -2.28 -4.89
C CYS A 120 -2.04 -2.50 -5.13
N TRP A 121 -2.60 -1.72 -6.04
CA TRP A 121 -3.94 -1.89 -6.62
C TRP A 121 -3.83 -2.30 -8.09
N TYR A 122 -4.72 -3.14 -8.52
CA TYR A 122 -4.81 -3.65 -9.89
C TYR A 122 -6.15 -3.26 -10.51
N GLU A 123 -6.25 -3.25 -11.83
CA GLU A 123 -7.48 -2.82 -12.51
C GLU A 123 -8.72 -3.66 -12.16
N ASP A 124 -8.50 -4.93 -11.83
CA ASP A 124 -9.54 -5.88 -11.45
C ASP A 124 -9.72 -6.02 -9.92
N SER A 125 -8.87 -5.35 -9.12
CA SER A 125 -9.04 -5.32 -7.67
C SER A 125 -10.11 -4.30 -7.26
N LYS A 126 -10.53 -4.35 -5.99
CA LYS A 126 -11.36 -3.30 -5.38
C LYS A 126 -10.45 -2.32 -4.63
N LEU A 127 -10.92 -1.08 -4.41
CA LEU A 127 -10.15 -0.10 -3.64
C LEU A 127 -9.81 -0.61 -2.23
N GLN A 128 -10.69 -1.39 -1.64
CA GLN A 128 -10.54 -1.98 -0.30
C GLN A 128 -9.72 -3.27 -0.27
N THR A 129 -9.31 -3.81 -1.42
CA THR A 129 -8.56 -5.07 -1.50
C THR A 129 -7.19 -4.91 -2.17
N PRO A 130 -6.34 -3.98 -1.70
CA PRO A 130 -4.97 -3.91 -2.22
C PRO A 130 -4.18 -5.16 -1.85
N LEU A 131 -3.13 -5.43 -2.61
CA LEU A 131 -2.06 -6.31 -2.20
C LEU A 131 -1.14 -5.54 -1.26
N PHE A 132 -0.94 -6.04 -0.05
CA PHE A 132 0.10 -5.60 0.86
C PHE A 132 1.31 -6.54 0.75
N VAL A 133 2.49 -5.95 0.71
CA VAL A 133 3.78 -6.64 0.76
C VAL A 133 4.60 -6.07 1.90
N GLY A 134 5.19 -6.92 2.73
CA GLY A 134 6.11 -6.50 3.78
C GLY A 134 7.35 -7.38 3.80
N GLN A 135 8.49 -6.82 4.20
CA GLN A 135 9.69 -7.57 4.43
C GLN A 135 9.72 -8.07 5.89
N PHE A 136 10.18 -9.29 6.07
CA PHE A 136 10.22 -9.97 7.34
C PHE A 136 11.64 -10.54 7.57
N ASP A 137 12.31 -10.08 8.59
CA ASP A 137 13.66 -10.54 8.97
C ASP A 137 13.69 -11.13 10.38
N GLY A 138 12.66 -11.90 10.72
CA GLY A 138 12.54 -12.58 12.00
C GLY A 138 13.22 -13.94 12.04
N THR A 139 13.37 -14.45 13.27
CA THR A 139 13.82 -15.83 13.52
C THR A 139 12.80 -16.85 13.01
N ALA A 140 13.21 -18.13 12.94
CA ALA A 140 12.30 -19.23 12.57
C ALA A 140 11.09 -19.36 13.53
N GLU A 141 11.26 -19.01 14.81
CA GLU A 141 10.17 -18.98 15.78
C GLU A 141 9.20 -17.82 15.47
N GLN A 142 9.73 -16.63 15.17
CA GLN A 142 8.94 -15.47 14.80
C GLN A 142 8.19 -15.67 13.47
N ALA A 143 8.71 -16.49 12.56
CA ALA A 143 8.07 -16.81 11.29
C ALA A 143 6.69 -17.46 11.40
N GLN A 144 6.37 -18.06 12.54
CA GLN A 144 5.03 -18.63 12.81
C GLN A 144 4.02 -17.61 13.34
N LEU A 145 4.49 -16.47 13.84
CA LEU A 145 3.63 -15.46 14.47
C LEU A 145 2.63 -14.80 13.51
N PRO A 146 2.98 -14.44 12.25
CA PRO A 146 2.03 -13.83 11.34
C PRO A 146 0.77 -14.70 11.11
N GLY A 147 0.95 -16.01 10.90
CA GLY A 147 -0.17 -16.92 10.74
C GLY A 147 -0.99 -17.12 12.00
N LYS A 148 -0.34 -17.14 13.16
CA LYS A 148 -1.02 -17.22 14.46
C LYS A 148 -1.87 -15.98 14.71
N LEU A 149 -1.30 -14.78 14.49
CA LEU A 149 -2.01 -13.51 14.62
C LEU A 149 -3.18 -13.40 13.63
N PHE A 150 -2.96 -13.81 12.38
CA PHE A 150 -4.01 -13.86 11.37
C PHE A 150 -5.19 -14.71 11.84
N THR A 151 -4.92 -15.90 12.34
CA THR A 151 -5.96 -16.82 12.84
C THR A 151 -6.69 -16.27 14.06
N GLN A 152 -5.97 -15.70 15.01
CA GLN A 152 -6.54 -15.13 16.24
C GLN A 152 -7.42 -13.92 15.94
N ASN A 153 -6.95 -12.99 15.10
CA ASN A 153 -7.68 -11.76 14.79
C ASN A 153 -8.96 -12.03 14.02
N ILE A 154 -8.89 -12.88 13.00
CA ILE A 154 -10.09 -13.27 12.26
C ILE A 154 -11.09 -13.95 13.19
N GLY A 155 -10.65 -14.90 14.03
CA GLY A 155 -11.49 -15.56 15.00
C GLY A 155 -12.15 -14.59 15.99
N ALA A 156 -11.43 -13.60 16.47
CA ALA A 156 -11.96 -12.59 17.40
C ALA A 156 -13.07 -11.71 16.76
N HIS A 157 -12.89 -11.32 15.51
CA HIS A 157 -13.88 -10.53 14.79
C HIS A 157 -15.15 -11.30 14.44
N GLU A 158 -15.05 -12.60 14.22
CA GLU A 158 -16.18 -13.44 13.83
C GLU A 158 -16.85 -14.20 14.96
N SER A 159 -16.32 -14.13 16.18
CA SER A 159 -16.95 -14.78 17.35
C SER A 159 -18.39 -14.34 17.60
N LYS A 160 -18.80 -13.22 17.02
CA LYS A 160 -20.17 -12.66 17.08
C LYS A 160 -21.02 -12.99 15.84
N ALA A 161 -20.48 -13.73 14.87
CA ALA A 161 -21.23 -14.09 13.66
C ALA A 161 -22.27 -15.16 13.98
N PRO A 162 -23.52 -15.04 13.48
CA PRO A 162 -24.60 -15.99 13.75
C PRO A 162 -24.29 -17.42 13.29
N GLU A 163 -23.49 -17.58 12.26
CA GLU A 163 -23.12 -18.86 11.65
C GLU A 163 -21.87 -19.51 12.27
N GLY A 164 -21.29 -18.82 13.26
CA GLY A 164 -20.07 -19.29 13.89
C GLY A 164 -18.78 -18.94 13.15
N VAL A 165 -17.67 -19.42 13.68
CA VAL A 165 -16.32 -19.13 13.16
C VAL A 165 -15.99 -20.13 12.06
N LEU A 166 -15.83 -19.66 10.82
CA LEU A 166 -15.30 -20.48 9.73
C LEU A 166 -13.81 -20.76 9.96
N PRO A 167 -13.31 -21.97 9.70
CA PRO A 167 -11.93 -22.32 9.96
C PRO A 167 -10.95 -21.57 9.02
N VAL A 168 -9.82 -21.18 9.56
CA VAL A 168 -8.68 -20.74 8.75
C VAL A 168 -8.05 -21.97 8.11
N SER A 169 -7.97 -22.02 6.80
CA SER A 169 -7.22 -23.06 6.10
C SER A 169 -5.76 -22.69 6.07
N GLN A 170 -4.89 -23.63 6.38
CA GLN A 170 -3.43 -23.48 6.25
C GLN A 170 -2.93 -24.49 5.21
N THR A 171 -2.19 -24.01 4.22
CA THR A 171 -1.62 -24.83 3.16
C THR A 171 -0.17 -24.46 2.93
N GLN A 172 0.62 -25.46 2.49
CA GLN A 172 2.01 -25.27 2.04
C GLN A 172 2.04 -25.39 0.53
N GLN A 173 2.63 -24.39 -0.15
CA GLN A 173 2.83 -24.40 -1.61
C GLN A 173 4.30 -24.09 -1.91
N GLY A 174 5.09 -25.12 -2.18
CA GLY A 174 6.53 -24.96 -2.27
C GLY A 174 7.11 -24.45 -0.96
N GLU A 175 7.80 -23.30 -1.02
CA GLU A 175 8.37 -22.64 0.16
C GLU A 175 7.36 -21.71 0.86
N ALA A 176 6.20 -21.45 0.26
CA ALA A 176 5.22 -20.55 0.82
C ALA A 176 4.29 -21.24 1.81
N GLN A 177 4.13 -20.67 3.00
CA GLN A 177 3.03 -20.96 3.92
C GLN A 177 1.89 -19.99 3.64
N ILE A 178 0.66 -20.51 3.53
CA ILE A 178 -0.51 -19.71 3.14
C ILE A 178 -1.65 -19.99 4.12
N TRP A 179 -2.20 -18.93 4.68
CA TRP A 179 -3.40 -18.96 5.52
C TRP A 179 -4.53 -18.26 4.77
N ARG A 180 -5.67 -18.89 4.68
CA ARG A 180 -6.86 -18.39 3.96
C ARG A 180 -8.10 -18.48 4.82
N ARG A 181 -8.97 -17.51 4.63
CA ARG A 181 -10.26 -17.45 5.27
C ARG A 181 -11.28 -16.69 4.42
N GLU A 182 -12.50 -17.19 4.38
CA GLU A 182 -13.62 -16.42 3.86
C GLU A 182 -14.21 -15.55 4.96
N VAL A 183 -14.38 -14.25 4.70
CA VAL A 183 -14.95 -13.29 5.63
C VAL A 183 -16.04 -12.48 4.96
N SER A 184 -17.08 -12.11 5.73
CA SER A 184 -18.14 -11.24 5.23
C SER A 184 -17.66 -9.78 5.21
N SER A 185 -17.95 -9.07 4.12
CA SER A 185 -17.74 -7.62 4.01
C SER A 185 -18.64 -6.79 4.93
N ARG A 186 -19.65 -7.40 5.56
CA ARG A 186 -20.62 -6.76 6.44
C ARG A 186 -20.50 -7.25 7.90
N TYR A 187 -19.28 -7.32 8.42
CA TYR A 187 -19.04 -7.65 9.83
C TYR A 187 -19.75 -8.93 10.31
N GLY A 188 -19.67 -10.00 9.54
CA GLY A 188 -20.27 -11.29 9.89
C GLY A 188 -21.75 -11.45 9.55
N GLN A 189 -22.36 -10.50 8.87
CA GLN A 189 -23.71 -10.71 8.33
C GLN A 189 -23.65 -11.51 7.04
N TYR A 190 -23.94 -12.79 7.15
CA TYR A 190 -24.11 -13.66 5.98
C TYR A 190 -25.51 -13.52 5.41
N PRO A 191 -25.69 -13.39 4.09
CA PRO A 191 -27.01 -13.51 3.49
C PRO A 191 -27.49 -14.94 3.69
N LYS A 192 -28.57 -15.11 4.43
CA LYS A 192 -29.14 -16.42 4.82
C LYS A 192 -29.47 -17.39 3.67
N ALA A 193 -29.39 -16.96 2.44
CA ALA A 193 -30.07 -17.69 1.34
C ALA A 193 -29.15 -18.54 0.46
N GLN A 194 -27.84 -18.61 0.66
CA GLN A 194 -27.01 -19.12 -0.44
C GLN A 194 -25.71 -19.84 -0.05
N ALA A 195 -25.64 -20.48 1.05
CA ALA A 195 -24.57 -21.45 1.36
C ALA A 195 -24.67 -22.69 0.42
N ALA A 196 -24.81 -22.49 -0.89
CA ALA A 196 -25.09 -23.59 -1.80
C ALA A 196 -23.85 -24.34 -2.28
N GLN A 197 -22.66 -23.75 -2.17
CA GLN A 197 -21.40 -24.44 -2.51
C GLN A 197 -20.23 -23.93 -1.65
N PRO A 198 -19.49 -24.84 -0.97
CA PRO A 198 -18.40 -24.46 -0.04
C PRO A 198 -17.24 -23.69 -0.67
N ASP A 199 -17.03 -23.84 -1.98
CA ASP A 199 -15.88 -23.28 -2.69
C ASP A 199 -16.21 -22.03 -3.53
N GLN A 200 -17.48 -21.61 -3.56
CA GLN A 200 -17.89 -20.44 -4.33
C GLN A 200 -18.08 -19.25 -3.43
N LEU A 201 -17.21 -18.24 -3.60
CA LEU A 201 -17.41 -16.91 -3.00
C LEU A 201 -18.76 -16.38 -3.42
N MET A 202 -19.58 -16.04 -2.45
CA MET A 202 -20.91 -15.51 -2.70
C MET A 202 -20.82 -14.03 -3.04
N SER A 203 -20.57 -13.74 -4.32
CA SER A 203 -20.57 -12.40 -4.90
C SER A 203 -19.93 -11.31 -4.02
N ASP A 204 -20.43 -10.11 -4.07
CA ASP A 204 -19.84 -8.91 -3.47
C ASP A 204 -19.84 -8.83 -1.93
N TYR A 205 -20.34 -9.83 -1.24
CA TYR A 205 -20.46 -9.83 0.22
C TYR A 205 -19.34 -10.56 0.97
N PHE A 206 -18.53 -11.32 0.25
CA PHE A 206 -17.45 -12.10 0.87
C PHE A 206 -16.11 -11.77 0.25
N PHE A 207 -15.10 -11.79 1.11
CA PHE A 207 -13.70 -11.77 0.72
C PHE A 207 -13.07 -13.09 1.08
N ARG A 208 -12.15 -13.56 0.27
CA ARG A 208 -11.22 -14.62 0.64
C ARG A 208 -9.91 -13.97 1.05
N VAL A 209 -9.83 -13.60 2.32
CA VAL A 209 -8.63 -13.00 2.88
C VAL A 209 -7.51 -14.02 2.94
N SER A 210 -6.34 -13.63 2.47
CA SER A 210 -5.15 -14.47 2.45
C SER A 210 -3.96 -13.75 3.03
N LEU A 211 -3.21 -14.49 3.84
CA LEU A 211 -1.86 -14.17 4.28
C LEU A 211 -0.94 -15.24 3.71
N ALA A 212 0.19 -14.86 3.16
CA ALA A 212 1.22 -15.79 2.77
C ALA A 212 2.58 -15.31 3.27
N MET A 213 3.44 -16.27 3.59
CA MET A 213 4.82 -16.01 3.94
C MET A 213 5.71 -16.93 3.12
N GLN A 214 6.64 -16.35 2.37
CA GLN A 214 7.66 -17.06 1.62
C GLN A 214 9.01 -16.39 1.85
N ASN A 215 9.96 -17.16 2.37
CA ASN A 215 11.27 -16.64 2.76
C ASN A 215 11.13 -15.44 3.74
N LYS A 216 11.62 -14.27 3.29
CA LYS A 216 11.58 -13.01 4.03
C LYS A 216 10.42 -12.08 3.60
N THR A 217 9.44 -12.59 2.87
CA THR A 217 8.35 -11.77 2.34
C THR A 217 7.01 -12.19 2.89
N LEU A 218 6.29 -11.21 3.42
CA LEU A 218 4.92 -11.30 3.89
C LEU A 218 3.99 -10.69 2.85
N LEU A 219 2.95 -11.43 2.46
CA LEU A 219 1.95 -11.02 1.49
C LEU A 219 0.57 -11.07 2.14
N PHE A 220 -0.22 -10.03 1.97
CA PHE A 220 -1.58 -9.99 2.51
C PHE A 220 -2.53 -9.29 1.54
N SER A 221 -3.73 -9.83 1.39
CA SER A 221 -4.84 -9.16 0.70
C SER A 221 -6.18 -9.74 1.17
N LEU A 222 -7.23 -8.93 1.02
CA LEU A 222 -8.61 -9.40 1.10
C LEU A 222 -9.06 -10.14 -0.18
N ASP A 223 -8.19 -10.20 -1.19
CA ASP A 223 -8.36 -10.95 -2.43
C ASP A 223 -7.22 -11.97 -2.57
N ASP A 224 -7.53 -13.26 -2.42
CA ASP A 224 -6.54 -14.33 -2.47
C ASP A 224 -5.90 -14.49 -3.85
N THR A 225 -6.56 -14.01 -4.91
CA THR A 225 -5.98 -13.98 -6.26
C THR A 225 -4.75 -13.11 -6.30
N LEU A 226 -4.75 -11.97 -5.62
CA LEU A 226 -3.59 -11.06 -5.55
C LEU A 226 -2.43 -11.70 -4.82
N VAL A 227 -2.68 -12.40 -3.71
CA VAL A 227 -1.64 -13.14 -2.98
C VAL A 227 -1.05 -14.26 -3.83
N ASN A 228 -1.90 -15.02 -4.54
CA ASN A 228 -1.42 -16.07 -5.45
C ASN A 228 -0.58 -15.48 -6.61
N ASN A 229 -1.00 -14.36 -7.19
CA ASN A 229 -0.23 -13.67 -8.22
C ASN A 229 1.11 -13.16 -7.69
N ALA A 230 1.15 -12.67 -6.46
CA ALA A 230 2.39 -12.22 -5.81
C ALA A 230 3.36 -13.38 -5.56
N LEU A 231 2.87 -14.54 -5.13
CA LEU A 231 3.67 -15.76 -5.01
C LEU A 231 4.23 -16.22 -6.36
N GLN A 232 3.45 -16.07 -7.44
CA GLN A 232 3.93 -16.36 -8.79
C GLN A 232 5.05 -15.39 -9.22
N ALA A 233 4.94 -14.09 -8.87
CA ALA A 233 5.97 -13.09 -9.12
C ALA A 233 7.25 -13.43 -8.35
N LEU A 234 7.16 -13.74 -7.06
CA LEU A 234 8.30 -14.19 -6.24
C LEU A 234 8.99 -15.43 -6.82
N ASN A 235 8.21 -16.37 -7.33
CA ASN A 235 8.72 -17.61 -7.94
C ASN A 235 9.12 -17.42 -9.43
N LYS A 236 9.11 -16.19 -9.95
CA LYS A 236 9.47 -15.83 -11.32
C LYS A 236 8.68 -16.58 -12.41
N THR A 237 7.48 -17.04 -12.07
CA THR A 237 6.54 -17.64 -13.04
C THR A 237 5.59 -16.60 -13.64
N ARG A 238 5.63 -15.36 -13.10
CA ARG A 238 4.92 -14.18 -13.57
C ARG A 238 5.85 -12.97 -13.49
N PRO A 239 5.79 -12.01 -14.44
CA PRO A 239 6.55 -10.77 -14.36
C PRO A 239 6.21 -9.99 -13.08
N ALA A 240 7.23 -9.39 -12.48
CA ALA A 240 7.12 -8.54 -11.29
C ALA A 240 7.25 -7.06 -11.65
N MET A 241 6.89 -6.18 -10.71
CA MET A 241 7.03 -4.73 -10.89
C MET A 241 8.47 -4.30 -11.07
N VAL A 242 9.44 -5.02 -10.49
CA VAL A 242 10.88 -4.75 -10.68
C VAL A 242 11.30 -4.83 -12.16
N ASP A 243 10.59 -5.60 -12.98
CA ASP A 243 10.87 -5.73 -14.42
C ASP A 243 10.32 -4.54 -15.23
N VAL A 244 9.49 -3.68 -14.60
CA VAL A 244 8.78 -2.58 -15.27
C VAL A 244 9.31 -1.22 -14.84
N ILE A 245 9.72 -1.10 -13.56
CA ILE A 245 10.21 0.17 -13.01
C ILE A 245 11.72 0.34 -13.26
N PRO A 246 12.21 1.59 -13.34
CA PRO A 246 13.64 1.85 -13.41
C PRO A 246 14.40 1.31 -12.20
N THR A 247 15.59 0.81 -12.41
CA THR A 247 16.48 0.28 -11.36
C THR A 247 17.48 1.32 -10.85
N ASP A 248 17.54 2.49 -11.50
CA ASP A 248 18.41 3.61 -11.16
C ASP A 248 17.73 4.56 -10.18
N GLY A 249 18.01 4.46 -8.91
CA GLY A 249 17.49 5.33 -7.86
C GLY A 249 16.35 4.72 -7.04
N ILE A 250 15.83 5.51 -6.12
CA ILE A 250 14.75 5.12 -5.22
C ILE A 250 13.42 5.40 -5.90
N VAL A 251 12.61 4.38 -6.11
CA VAL A 251 11.26 4.50 -6.69
C VAL A 251 10.22 4.14 -5.63
N PRO A 252 9.63 5.12 -4.94
CA PRO A 252 8.61 4.86 -3.93
C PRO A 252 7.19 4.76 -4.50
N LEU A 253 6.96 5.14 -5.76
CA LEU A 253 5.62 5.23 -6.31
C LEU A 253 5.60 4.88 -7.80
N TYR A 254 4.61 4.09 -8.19
CA TYR A 254 4.25 3.78 -9.57
C TYR A 254 2.78 4.10 -9.83
N ILE A 255 2.48 4.73 -10.96
CA ILE A 255 1.13 5.08 -11.39
C ILE A 255 0.91 4.63 -12.84
N ASN A 256 -0.15 3.88 -13.06
CA ASN A 256 -0.71 3.57 -14.37
C ASN A 256 -2.08 4.24 -14.49
N PRO A 257 -2.19 5.43 -15.10
CA PRO A 257 -3.44 6.18 -15.17
C PRO A 257 -4.58 5.42 -15.84
N GLN A 258 -4.28 4.60 -16.85
CA GLN A 258 -5.28 3.75 -17.52
C GLN A 258 -5.87 2.73 -16.55
N GLY A 259 -5.02 2.00 -15.82
CA GLY A 259 -5.46 1.02 -14.82
C GLY A 259 -6.22 1.68 -13.67
N MET A 260 -5.75 2.84 -13.18
CA MET A 260 -6.46 3.62 -12.16
C MET A 260 -7.84 4.08 -12.63
N ALA A 261 -7.95 4.61 -13.86
CA ALA A 261 -9.23 5.04 -14.42
C ALA A 261 -10.23 3.87 -14.49
N LYS A 262 -9.75 2.67 -14.88
CA LYS A 262 -10.58 1.46 -14.94
C LYS A 262 -11.02 1.02 -13.55
N LEU A 263 -10.10 0.96 -12.57
CA LEU A 263 -10.39 0.63 -11.18
C LEU A 263 -11.45 1.59 -10.60
N LEU A 264 -11.23 2.89 -10.70
CA LEU A 264 -12.14 3.91 -10.18
C LEU A 264 -13.52 3.88 -10.85
N ARG A 265 -13.56 3.61 -12.17
CA ARG A 265 -14.81 3.45 -12.91
C ARG A 265 -15.61 2.26 -12.39
N ASN A 266 -14.97 1.10 -12.26
CA ASN A 266 -15.61 -0.11 -11.76
C ASN A 266 -16.15 0.08 -10.34
N GLU A 267 -15.36 0.66 -9.45
CA GLU A 267 -15.77 0.96 -8.08
C GLU A 267 -16.96 1.94 -8.03
N THR A 268 -16.91 3.01 -8.83
CA THR A 268 -17.99 4.01 -8.87
C THR A 268 -19.30 3.39 -9.36
N LEU A 269 -19.25 2.62 -10.44
CA LEU A 269 -20.46 2.02 -11.02
C LEU A 269 -21.04 0.92 -10.14
N THR A 270 -20.19 0.20 -9.40
CA THR A 270 -20.62 -0.81 -8.44
C THR A 270 -21.24 -0.16 -7.19
N SER A 271 -20.64 0.91 -6.69
CA SER A 271 -21.08 1.60 -5.48
C SER A 271 -22.33 2.47 -5.70
N LEU A 272 -22.59 2.90 -6.93
CA LEU A 272 -23.72 3.75 -7.30
C LEU A 272 -24.65 3.04 -8.31
N PRO A 273 -25.37 1.99 -7.88
CA PRO A 273 -26.26 1.25 -8.77
C PRO A 273 -27.41 2.20 -9.24
N LYS A 274 -27.66 2.21 -10.55
CA LYS A 274 -28.61 3.10 -11.20
C LYS A 274 -30.01 3.10 -10.58
N ASN A 275 -30.44 1.95 -10.10
CA ASN A 275 -31.79 1.77 -9.54
C ASN A 275 -31.96 2.33 -8.12
N LEU A 276 -30.88 2.42 -7.35
CA LEU A 276 -30.91 2.84 -5.96
C LEU A 276 -30.49 4.30 -5.79
N GLU A 277 -29.52 4.76 -6.61
CA GLU A 277 -28.92 6.09 -6.51
C GLU A 277 -28.85 6.82 -7.87
N PRO A 278 -30.04 7.06 -8.55
CA PRO A 278 -30.05 7.56 -9.92
C PRO A 278 -29.40 8.94 -10.08
N VAL A 279 -29.54 9.81 -9.08
CA VAL A 279 -28.98 11.18 -9.14
C VAL A 279 -27.46 11.13 -9.12
N PHE A 280 -26.88 10.40 -8.16
CA PHE A 280 -25.42 10.27 -8.04
C PHE A 280 -24.84 9.45 -9.19
N TYR A 281 -25.55 8.44 -9.66
CA TYR A 281 -25.14 7.67 -10.84
C TYR A 281 -25.05 8.56 -12.09
N ASN A 282 -26.07 9.38 -12.37
CA ASN A 282 -26.08 10.31 -13.51
C ASN A 282 -24.99 11.38 -13.37
N ALA A 283 -24.79 11.91 -12.16
CA ALA A 283 -23.69 12.85 -11.91
C ALA A 283 -22.31 12.20 -12.14
N ALA A 284 -22.12 10.96 -11.71
CA ALA A 284 -20.90 10.21 -11.98
C ALA A 284 -20.69 10.03 -13.50
N GLN A 285 -21.72 9.65 -14.24
CA GLN A 285 -21.64 9.47 -15.69
C GLN A 285 -21.28 10.76 -16.44
N THR A 286 -21.86 11.89 -16.02
CA THR A 286 -21.68 13.17 -16.74
C THR A 286 -20.44 13.95 -16.32
N LEU A 287 -20.01 13.83 -15.06
CA LEU A 287 -18.94 14.65 -14.51
C LEU A 287 -17.65 13.85 -14.24
N LEU A 288 -17.76 12.62 -13.73
CA LEU A 288 -16.59 11.82 -13.36
C LEU A 288 -16.06 11.00 -14.53
N MET A 289 -16.94 10.29 -15.28
CA MET A 289 -16.49 9.40 -16.36
C MET A 289 -15.63 10.11 -17.42
N PRO A 290 -15.97 11.33 -17.89
CA PRO A 290 -15.12 12.04 -18.84
C PRO A 290 -13.72 12.38 -18.28
N LYS A 291 -13.62 12.64 -16.96
CA LYS A 291 -12.33 12.89 -16.32
C LYS A 291 -11.48 11.60 -16.21
N LEU A 292 -12.13 10.46 -15.94
CA LEU A 292 -11.46 9.16 -15.96
C LEU A 292 -11.02 8.78 -17.37
N ASP A 293 -11.80 9.12 -18.41
CA ASP A 293 -11.40 8.93 -19.79
C ASP A 293 -10.15 9.76 -20.14
N ALA A 294 -10.13 11.03 -19.73
CA ALA A 294 -8.95 11.88 -19.90
C ALA A 294 -7.74 11.37 -19.12
N LEU A 295 -7.94 10.88 -17.89
CA LEU A 295 -6.89 10.27 -17.08
C LEU A 295 -6.31 9.04 -17.79
N SER A 296 -7.15 8.19 -18.38
CA SER A 296 -6.73 6.95 -19.03
C SER A 296 -5.80 7.15 -20.24
N GLN A 297 -5.76 8.36 -20.79
CA GLN A 297 -4.89 8.73 -21.92
C GLN A 297 -3.49 9.17 -21.47
N GLN A 298 -3.27 9.36 -20.17
CA GLN A 298 -1.97 9.76 -19.66
C GLN A 298 -0.99 8.58 -19.67
N PRO A 299 0.32 8.83 -19.89
CA PRO A 299 1.34 7.77 -19.81
C PRO A 299 1.47 7.24 -18.38
N ARG A 300 2.15 6.13 -18.25
CA ARG A 300 2.56 5.60 -16.94
C ARG A 300 3.68 6.45 -16.37
N TYR A 301 3.73 6.57 -15.04
CA TYR A 301 4.74 7.35 -14.35
C TYR A 301 5.31 6.60 -13.16
N VAL A 302 6.56 6.87 -12.89
CA VAL A 302 7.18 6.59 -11.60
C VAL A 302 7.61 7.88 -10.94
N MET A 303 7.53 7.92 -9.62
CA MET A 303 8.18 8.93 -8.81
C MET A 303 9.57 8.42 -8.43
N LYS A 304 10.59 9.21 -8.70
CA LYS A 304 11.96 8.92 -8.30
C LYS A 304 12.41 9.94 -7.26
N LEU A 305 13.08 9.47 -6.23
CA LEU A 305 13.75 10.29 -5.24
C LEU A 305 15.27 10.22 -5.45
N ALA A 306 15.93 11.32 -5.19
CA ALA A 306 17.39 11.32 -5.07
C ALA A 306 17.80 10.52 -3.82
N GLN A 307 19.03 10.02 -3.80
CA GLN A 307 19.58 9.38 -2.61
C GLN A 307 19.76 10.40 -1.48
N MET A 308 19.47 9.97 -0.26
CA MET A 308 19.75 10.78 0.93
C MET A 308 21.25 10.87 1.18
N GLU A 309 21.71 12.05 1.58
CA GLU A 309 23.08 12.21 2.09
C GLU A 309 23.17 11.60 3.50
N PRO A 310 24.17 10.76 3.77
CA PRO A 310 24.32 10.16 5.10
C PRO A 310 24.50 11.24 6.19
N GLY A 311 23.83 11.08 7.33
CA GLY A 311 24.00 11.92 8.52
C GLY A 311 23.26 13.26 8.51
N ALA A 312 22.37 13.50 7.57
CA ALA A 312 21.51 14.67 7.60
C ALA A 312 20.25 14.41 8.45
N ALA A 313 19.99 15.23 9.44
CA ALA A 313 18.82 15.08 10.32
C ALA A 313 17.48 15.13 9.57
N TRP A 314 17.42 15.87 8.46
CA TRP A 314 16.35 15.86 7.47
C TRP A 314 16.82 16.56 6.19
N GLN A 315 16.22 16.20 5.06
CA GLN A 315 16.59 16.75 3.74
C GLN A 315 15.35 16.97 2.90
N TRP A 316 15.40 17.98 2.03
CA TRP A 316 14.50 18.14 0.91
C TRP A 316 15.05 17.36 -0.28
N LEU A 317 14.45 16.20 -0.58
CA LEU A 317 14.82 15.40 -1.72
C LEU A 317 14.00 15.82 -2.95
N PRO A 318 14.64 16.17 -4.06
CA PRO A 318 13.92 16.45 -5.30
C PRO A 318 13.16 15.20 -5.77
N ILE A 319 11.93 15.43 -6.17
CA ILE A 319 11.08 14.41 -6.78
C ILE A 319 11.16 14.59 -8.30
N THR A 320 11.48 13.50 -8.98
CA THR A 320 11.41 13.44 -10.45
C THR A 320 10.27 12.53 -10.87
N TRP A 321 9.37 13.04 -11.71
CA TRP A 321 8.33 12.26 -12.34
C TRP A 321 8.80 11.79 -13.70
N GLN A 322 9.01 10.50 -13.85
CA GLN A 322 9.52 9.90 -15.07
C GLN A 322 8.40 9.13 -15.77
N PRO A 323 8.06 9.47 -17.02
CA PRO A 323 7.16 8.64 -17.83
C PRO A 323 7.85 7.32 -18.20
N LEU A 324 7.03 6.25 -18.32
CA LEU A 324 7.46 4.90 -18.69
C LEU A 324 6.94 4.52 -20.07
#